data_1b6004d54331742e5a5ace6db41bb8b6
#
_entry.id   1b6004d54331742e5a5ace6db41bb8b6
#
_cell.length_a   1.000
_cell.length_b   1.000
_cell.length_c   1.000
_cell.angle_alpha   90.00
_cell.angle_beta   90.00
_cell.angle_gamma   90.00
#
_symmetry.space_group_name_H-M   'P 1'
#
loop_
_entity.id
_entity.type
_entity.pdbx_description
1 polymer ?
#
loop_
_entity_poly.entity_id
_entity_poly.type
_entity_poly.pdbx_seq_one_letter_code
_entity_poly.pdbx_strand_id
1 'polypeptide(L)'
;MLGFQPYETFQLLIESGGVDRTNTLLVAACDAYARREKPTAAEREQFEALVQRLFSTAAPTARAKAAATLGRSEHLSQMLEDLVLENAGDDLPDYLLNSPAMSEATMLKVIAKGEAVACASLARRSDLSNVALAKLFQMNSRRVYRALATNMAIVPRGPYLSALARSAQMDYQVAWSLAARDDFDCALLAPAFFDLNESDRIKVIKAFGERRTPEAPIKKTIEQITVATDELTRALMKLFAENRRPEVTRLLHQITGLDEVRCGQIAHDVSGAALFVILRAFGATAYEGLKVLIHATSHDDDKSPVLTEFARMFDTVTPDSMAFLMSSWRGDVNLLELTKPEYKPFADGRRPAERTERNPVLNEALAALSRIGTRRAG
;
A
#
# COMPACT_ATOMS: atom_id res chain seq x y z
N MET A 1 -43.70 38.57 -2.03
CA MET A 1 -42.22 38.52 -2.12
C MET A 1 -41.92 37.95 -3.49
N LEU A 2 -41.50 38.79 -4.44
CA LEU A 2 -41.02 38.32 -5.75
C LEU A 2 -39.71 37.57 -5.48
N GLY A 3 -39.73 36.27 -5.69
CA GLY A 3 -38.52 35.45 -5.58
C GLY A 3 -37.49 35.97 -6.58
N PHE A 4 -36.30 36.28 -6.10
CA PHE A 4 -35.18 36.61 -6.94
C PHE A 4 -34.98 35.44 -7.91
N GLN A 5 -35.25 35.66 -9.21
CA GLN A 5 -35.01 34.73 -10.29
C GLN A 5 -33.64 35.03 -10.90
N PRO A 6 -32.57 34.45 -10.37
CA PRO A 6 -31.21 34.77 -10.82
C PRO A 6 -30.99 34.42 -12.28
N TYR A 7 -31.71 33.41 -12.82
CA TYR A 7 -31.55 32.92 -14.18
C TYR A 7 -31.92 33.94 -15.26
N GLU A 8 -33.07 34.58 -15.16
CA GLU A 8 -33.53 35.59 -16.16
C GLU A 8 -32.63 36.82 -16.15
N THR A 9 -32.24 37.30 -14.97
CA THR A 9 -31.31 38.42 -14.80
C THR A 9 -29.93 38.09 -15.38
N PHE A 10 -29.45 36.90 -15.22
CA PHE A 10 -28.17 36.44 -15.77
C PHE A 10 -28.25 36.22 -17.27
N GLN A 11 -29.37 35.74 -17.83
CA GLN A 11 -29.53 35.63 -19.29
C GLN A 11 -29.44 36.98 -19.97
N LEU A 12 -30.14 38.00 -19.46
CA LEU A 12 -30.08 39.36 -19.99
C LEU A 12 -28.68 39.97 -19.94
N LEU A 13 -27.92 39.67 -18.90
CA LEU A 13 -26.53 40.10 -18.77
C LEU A 13 -25.58 39.39 -19.73
N ILE A 14 -25.82 38.10 -20.07
CA ILE A 14 -25.03 37.35 -21.04
C ILE A 14 -25.27 37.85 -22.46
N GLU A 15 -26.52 38.16 -22.80
CA GLU A 15 -26.89 38.62 -24.12
C GLU A 15 -26.38 40.06 -24.44
N SER A 16 -26.13 40.86 -23.38
CA SER A 16 -25.66 42.24 -23.51
C SER A 16 -24.16 42.45 -23.32
N GLY A 17 -23.37 41.40 -23.05
CA GLY A 17 -22.02 41.54 -22.56
C GLY A 17 -20.93 40.91 -23.45
N GLY A 18 -19.74 41.54 -23.45
CA GLY A 18 -18.51 40.97 -24.03
C GLY A 18 -17.90 39.89 -23.19
N VAL A 19 -16.82 39.22 -23.68
CA VAL A 19 -16.11 38.10 -23.05
C VAL A 19 -15.71 38.38 -21.59
N ASP A 20 -15.32 39.58 -21.23
CA ASP A 20 -14.91 39.96 -19.86
C ASP A 20 -16.09 39.89 -18.88
N ARG A 21 -17.31 40.24 -19.30
CA ARG A 21 -18.50 40.10 -18.46
C ARG A 21 -18.87 38.64 -18.25
N THR A 22 -18.78 37.83 -19.32
CA THR A 22 -19.02 36.38 -19.23
C THR A 22 -18.05 35.71 -18.23
N ASN A 23 -16.77 36.07 -18.27
CA ASN A 23 -15.77 35.57 -17.35
C ASN A 23 -16.09 35.92 -15.90
N THR A 24 -16.43 37.18 -15.64
CA THR A 24 -16.79 37.66 -14.29
C THR A 24 -18.08 36.99 -13.80
N LEU A 25 -19.08 36.85 -14.63
CA LEU A 25 -20.36 36.21 -14.31
C LEU A 25 -20.16 34.71 -13.98
N LEU A 26 -19.36 34.01 -14.77
CA LEU A 26 -19.06 32.59 -14.50
C LEU A 26 -18.45 32.40 -13.11
N VAL A 27 -17.40 33.15 -12.78
CA VAL A 27 -16.71 33.01 -11.49
C VAL A 27 -17.65 33.40 -10.34
N ALA A 28 -18.42 34.49 -10.48
CA ALA A 28 -19.38 34.95 -9.46
C ALA A 28 -20.53 33.95 -9.24
N ALA A 29 -21.06 33.37 -10.31
CA ALA A 29 -22.11 32.35 -10.22
C ALA A 29 -21.64 31.10 -9.54
N CYS A 30 -20.41 30.63 -9.86
CA CYS A 30 -19.81 29.47 -9.22
C CYS A 30 -19.48 29.71 -7.72
N ASP A 31 -19.02 30.92 -7.38
CA ASP A 31 -18.76 31.28 -5.97
C ASP A 31 -20.08 31.36 -5.17
N ALA A 32 -21.12 31.93 -5.73
CA ALA A 32 -22.44 32.00 -5.11
C ALA A 32 -23.06 30.60 -4.89
N TYR A 33 -22.89 29.70 -5.84
CA TYR A 33 -23.38 28.33 -5.73
C TYR A 33 -22.56 27.51 -4.70
N ALA A 34 -21.25 27.62 -4.72
CA ALA A 34 -20.38 26.90 -3.79
C ALA A 34 -20.59 27.27 -2.32
N ARG A 35 -21.10 28.49 -2.04
CA ARG A 35 -21.44 28.94 -0.69
C ARG A 35 -22.83 28.51 -0.22
N ARG A 36 -23.64 27.88 -1.06
CA ARG A 36 -24.98 27.42 -0.69
C ARG A 36 -24.86 26.13 0.13
N GLU A 37 -25.44 26.12 1.33
CA GLU A 37 -25.46 24.92 2.17
C GLU A 37 -26.42 23.84 1.61
N LYS A 38 -27.55 24.22 1.08
CA LYS A 38 -28.56 23.27 0.55
C LYS A 38 -29.30 23.87 -0.64
N PRO A 39 -28.78 23.78 -1.87
CA PRO A 39 -29.49 24.23 -3.06
C PRO A 39 -30.71 23.34 -3.32
N THR A 40 -31.86 23.95 -3.66
CA THR A 40 -33.05 23.22 -4.08
C THR A 40 -32.84 22.55 -5.45
N ALA A 41 -33.70 21.60 -5.81
CA ALA A 41 -33.62 20.94 -7.11
C ALA A 41 -33.75 21.94 -8.27
N ALA A 42 -34.68 22.89 -8.14
CA ALA A 42 -34.87 23.94 -9.13
C ALA A 42 -33.66 24.88 -9.25
N GLU A 43 -33.06 25.29 -8.13
CA GLU A 43 -31.83 26.10 -8.14
C GLU A 43 -30.68 25.36 -8.80
N ARG A 44 -30.51 24.05 -8.55
CA ARG A 44 -29.49 23.23 -9.20
C ARG A 44 -29.67 23.17 -10.70
N GLU A 45 -30.88 22.86 -11.16
CA GLU A 45 -31.20 22.78 -12.59
C GLU A 45 -30.96 24.11 -13.31
N GLN A 46 -31.40 25.22 -12.73
CA GLN A 46 -31.15 26.56 -13.27
C GLN A 46 -29.67 26.91 -13.31
N PHE A 47 -28.92 26.58 -12.24
CA PHE A 47 -27.49 26.82 -12.17
C PHE A 47 -26.75 26.00 -13.23
N GLU A 48 -27.08 24.71 -13.38
CA GLU A 48 -26.47 23.83 -14.36
C GLU A 48 -26.63 24.33 -15.78
N ALA A 49 -27.87 24.74 -16.15
CA ALA A 49 -28.15 25.30 -17.45
C ALA A 49 -27.35 26.59 -17.71
N LEU A 50 -27.25 27.47 -16.70
CA LEU A 50 -26.47 28.70 -16.77
C LEU A 50 -24.99 28.44 -16.96
N VAL A 51 -24.43 27.58 -16.12
CA VAL A 51 -23.00 27.31 -16.08
C VAL A 51 -22.52 26.61 -17.33
N GLN A 52 -23.30 25.65 -17.86
CA GLN A 52 -22.96 24.96 -19.10
C GLN A 52 -22.79 25.96 -20.27
N ARG A 53 -23.67 26.96 -20.37
CA ARG A 53 -23.57 28.00 -21.37
C ARG A 53 -22.40 28.96 -21.16
N LEU A 54 -22.14 29.33 -19.90
CA LEU A 54 -21.01 30.20 -19.54
C LEU A 54 -19.67 29.54 -19.79
N PHE A 55 -19.50 28.25 -19.41
CA PHE A 55 -18.25 27.51 -19.66
C PHE A 55 -17.91 27.40 -21.15
N SER A 56 -18.91 27.28 -22.03
CA SER A 56 -18.67 27.16 -23.46
C SER A 56 -18.11 28.45 -24.09
N THR A 57 -18.38 29.61 -23.49
CA THR A 57 -18.03 30.95 -24.04
C THR A 57 -16.92 31.66 -23.24
N ALA A 58 -16.66 31.25 -22.01
CA ALA A 58 -15.66 31.88 -21.13
C ALA A 58 -14.23 31.57 -21.55
N ALA A 59 -13.30 32.46 -21.17
CA ALA A 59 -11.86 32.26 -21.36
C ALA A 59 -11.34 31.10 -20.52
N PRO A 60 -10.27 30.37 -20.95
CA PRO A 60 -9.71 29.22 -20.22
C PRO A 60 -9.34 29.56 -18.78
N THR A 61 -8.79 30.74 -18.52
CA THR A 61 -8.41 31.18 -17.15
C THR A 61 -9.64 31.38 -16.25
N ALA A 62 -10.75 31.90 -16.77
CA ALA A 62 -12.00 32.03 -16.01
C ALA A 62 -12.62 30.66 -15.74
N ARG A 63 -12.58 29.75 -16.72
CA ARG A 63 -13.07 28.38 -16.57
C ARG A 63 -12.28 27.63 -15.47
N ALA A 64 -10.94 27.71 -15.48
CA ALA A 64 -10.11 27.08 -14.45
C ALA A 64 -10.44 27.64 -13.05
N LYS A 65 -10.56 28.97 -12.90
CA LYS A 65 -10.94 29.60 -11.63
C LYS A 65 -12.34 29.20 -11.16
N ALA A 66 -13.30 29.12 -12.07
CA ALA A 66 -14.68 28.68 -11.78
C ALA A 66 -14.69 27.20 -11.36
N ALA A 67 -13.94 26.32 -12.06
CA ALA A 67 -13.81 24.93 -11.73
C ALA A 67 -13.19 24.72 -10.34
N ALA A 68 -12.11 25.44 -10.00
CA ALA A 68 -11.50 25.39 -8.67
C ALA A 68 -12.46 25.85 -7.55
N THR A 69 -13.34 26.81 -7.84
CA THR A 69 -14.36 27.28 -6.89
C THR A 69 -15.48 26.25 -6.72
N LEU A 70 -16.00 25.69 -7.81
CA LEU A 70 -17.02 24.65 -7.79
C LEU A 70 -16.53 23.39 -7.08
N GLY A 71 -15.27 23.00 -7.26
CA GLY A 71 -14.68 21.82 -6.64
C GLY A 71 -14.72 21.82 -5.10
N ARG A 72 -15.04 22.94 -4.48
CA ARG A 72 -15.23 23.06 -3.02
C ARG A 72 -16.66 22.83 -2.57
N SER A 73 -17.61 22.71 -3.48
CA SER A 73 -19.03 22.50 -3.18
C SER A 73 -19.30 21.05 -2.79
N GLU A 74 -20.13 20.87 -1.75
CA GLU A 74 -20.64 19.55 -1.34
C GLU A 74 -21.77 19.02 -2.21
N HIS A 75 -22.29 19.83 -3.13
CA HIS A 75 -23.52 19.57 -3.86
C HIS A 75 -23.31 19.56 -5.39
N LEU A 76 -22.22 18.94 -5.84
CA LEU A 76 -21.96 18.79 -7.25
C LEU A 76 -22.80 17.66 -7.85
N SER A 77 -23.48 17.96 -8.95
CA SER A 77 -24.04 16.92 -9.82
C SER A 77 -22.96 16.32 -10.69
N GLN A 78 -23.26 15.18 -11.32
CA GLN A 78 -22.32 14.53 -12.24
C GLN A 78 -21.89 15.47 -13.39
N MET A 79 -22.79 16.30 -13.89
CA MET A 79 -22.48 17.27 -14.94
C MET A 79 -21.50 18.35 -14.46
N LEU A 80 -21.69 18.86 -13.24
CA LEU A 80 -20.78 19.84 -12.64
C LEU A 80 -19.42 19.23 -12.31
N GLU A 81 -19.38 17.99 -11.83
CA GLU A 81 -18.13 17.26 -11.65
C GLU A 81 -17.36 17.11 -12.97
N ASP A 82 -18.04 16.75 -14.05
CA ASP A 82 -17.44 16.65 -15.39
C ASP A 82 -16.85 17.98 -15.85
N LEU A 83 -17.57 19.09 -15.68
CA LEU A 83 -17.07 20.44 -15.99
C LEU A 83 -15.82 20.80 -15.17
N VAL A 84 -15.80 20.43 -13.89
CA VAL A 84 -14.62 20.64 -13.05
C VAL A 84 -13.44 19.81 -13.55
N LEU A 85 -13.64 18.52 -13.85
CA LEU A 85 -12.58 17.65 -14.36
C LEU A 85 -11.99 18.10 -15.69
N GLU A 86 -12.80 18.71 -16.54
CA GLU A 86 -12.36 19.19 -17.86
C GLU A 86 -11.60 20.51 -17.80
N ASN A 87 -11.87 21.33 -16.77
CA ASN A 87 -11.39 22.71 -16.73
C ASN A 87 -10.46 23.03 -15.55
N ALA A 88 -10.28 22.12 -14.59
CA ALA A 88 -9.42 22.35 -13.41
C ALA A 88 -7.94 22.54 -13.76
N GLY A 89 -7.48 22.07 -14.92
CA GLY A 89 -6.08 22.22 -15.34
C GLY A 89 -5.08 21.69 -14.30
N ASP A 90 -4.11 22.52 -13.94
CA ASP A 90 -3.07 22.18 -12.96
C ASP A 90 -3.60 22.00 -11.53
N ASP A 91 -4.78 22.55 -11.21
CA ASP A 91 -5.43 22.43 -9.89
C ASP A 91 -6.21 21.09 -9.76
N LEU A 92 -6.28 20.27 -10.81
CA LEU A 92 -6.98 18.99 -10.79
C LEU A 92 -6.53 18.06 -9.65
N PRO A 93 -5.25 17.87 -9.35
CA PRO A 93 -4.81 17.02 -8.24
C PRO A 93 -5.33 17.48 -6.87
N ASP A 94 -5.35 18.78 -6.65
CA ASP A 94 -5.85 19.38 -5.41
C ASP A 94 -7.38 19.24 -5.29
N TYR A 95 -8.11 19.41 -6.39
CA TYR A 95 -9.54 19.14 -6.45
C TYR A 95 -9.82 17.67 -6.12
N LEU A 96 -9.14 16.73 -6.76
CA LEU A 96 -9.34 15.29 -6.55
C LEU A 96 -9.07 14.87 -5.10
N LEU A 97 -8.13 15.52 -4.44
CA LEU A 97 -7.79 15.25 -3.05
C LEU A 97 -8.81 15.87 -2.07
N ASN A 98 -9.20 17.12 -2.29
CA ASN A 98 -9.90 17.96 -1.30
C ASN A 98 -11.40 18.12 -1.57
N SER A 99 -11.93 17.60 -2.68
CA SER A 99 -13.38 17.65 -2.93
C SER A 99 -14.15 16.96 -1.80
N PRO A 100 -15.13 17.61 -1.16
CA PRO A 100 -15.86 17.02 -0.03
C PRO A 100 -16.70 15.80 -0.43
N ALA A 101 -17.19 15.76 -1.68
CA ALA A 101 -17.91 14.62 -2.23
C ALA A 101 -17.52 14.41 -3.69
N MET A 102 -17.38 13.16 -4.10
CA MET A 102 -17.08 12.78 -5.47
C MET A 102 -17.82 11.50 -5.82
N SER A 103 -18.50 11.47 -6.97
CA SER A 103 -19.19 10.28 -7.43
C SER A 103 -18.22 9.17 -7.84
N GLU A 104 -18.62 7.91 -7.69
CA GLU A 104 -17.84 6.77 -8.17
C GLU A 104 -17.58 6.86 -9.67
N ALA A 105 -18.56 7.34 -10.45
CA ALA A 105 -18.42 7.50 -11.89
C ALA A 105 -17.28 8.47 -12.23
N THR A 106 -17.17 9.56 -11.49
CA THR A 106 -16.09 10.55 -11.65
C THR A 106 -14.73 9.97 -11.26
N MET A 107 -14.65 9.24 -10.14
CA MET A 107 -13.42 8.51 -9.76
C MET A 107 -12.95 7.57 -10.87
N LEU A 108 -13.88 6.79 -11.44
CA LEU A 108 -13.58 5.87 -12.53
C LEU A 108 -13.15 6.56 -13.83
N LYS A 109 -13.71 7.71 -14.15
CA LYS A 109 -13.28 8.54 -15.30
C LYS A 109 -11.83 9.02 -15.13
N VAL A 110 -11.45 9.48 -13.92
CA VAL A 110 -10.09 9.91 -13.61
C VAL A 110 -9.11 8.74 -13.75
N ILE A 111 -9.44 7.58 -13.18
CA ILE A 111 -8.60 6.39 -13.26
C ILE A 111 -8.44 5.92 -14.71
N ALA A 112 -9.50 5.99 -15.52
CA ALA A 112 -9.49 5.59 -16.93
C ALA A 112 -8.56 6.48 -17.79
N LYS A 113 -8.39 7.77 -17.44
CA LYS A 113 -7.40 8.64 -18.09
C LYS A 113 -5.95 8.21 -17.80
N GLY A 114 -5.72 7.53 -16.70
CA GLY A 114 -4.42 6.90 -16.36
C GLY A 114 -3.32 7.86 -15.92
N GLU A 115 -3.61 9.13 -15.66
CA GLU A 115 -2.62 10.10 -15.20
C GLU A 115 -2.16 9.79 -13.78
N ALA A 116 -0.89 9.46 -13.62
CA ALA A 116 -0.33 8.98 -12.34
C ALA A 116 -0.46 10.01 -11.20
N VAL A 117 -0.40 11.32 -11.50
CA VAL A 117 -0.53 12.40 -10.50
C VAL A 117 -1.97 12.47 -10.00
N ALA A 118 -2.94 12.55 -10.91
CA ALA A 118 -4.37 12.60 -10.61
C ALA A 118 -4.81 11.33 -9.84
N CYS A 119 -4.40 10.15 -10.31
CA CYS A 119 -4.71 8.89 -9.64
C CYS A 119 -4.06 8.77 -8.26
N ALA A 120 -2.88 9.34 -8.03
CA ALA A 120 -2.25 9.36 -6.72
C ALA A 120 -2.97 10.32 -5.76
N SER A 121 -3.49 11.45 -6.24
CA SER A 121 -4.34 12.34 -5.43
C SER A 121 -5.64 11.64 -5.04
N LEU A 122 -6.28 10.97 -6.00
CA LEU A 122 -7.47 10.15 -5.75
C LEU A 122 -7.19 9.04 -4.73
N ALA A 123 -6.04 8.35 -4.83
CA ALA A 123 -5.65 7.26 -3.93
C ALA A 123 -5.47 7.68 -2.46
N ARG A 124 -5.35 8.97 -2.15
CA ARG A 124 -5.25 9.49 -0.78
C ARG A 124 -6.61 9.73 -0.12
N ARG A 125 -7.70 9.64 -0.87
CA ARG A 125 -9.05 9.87 -0.34
C ARG A 125 -9.49 8.76 0.61
N SER A 126 -10.28 9.12 1.61
CA SER A 126 -10.85 8.17 2.57
C SER A 126 -12.16 7.54 2.09
N ASP A 127 -12.80 8.09 1.05
CA ASP A 127 -14.11 7.71 0.54
C ASP A 127 -14.04 6.89 -0.76
N LEU A 128 -12.92 6.22 -1.02
CA LEU A 128 -12.74 5.38 -2.20
C LEU A 128 -13.72 4.22 -2.23
N SER A 129 -14.44 4.06 -3.36
CA SER A 129 -15.23 2.86 -3.58
C SER A 129 -14.33 1.63 -3.80
N ASN A 130 -14.85 0.44 -3.49
CA ASN A 130 -14.12 -0.82 -3.71
C ASN A 130 -13.71 -1.01 -5.18
N VAL A 131 -14.53 -0.51 -6.12
CA VAL A 131 -14.25 -0.61 -7.56
C VAL A 131 -13.12 0.34 -7.96
N ALA A 132 -13.16 1.58 -7.49
CA ALA A 132 -12.08 2.55 -7.70
C ALA A 132 -10.76 2.06 -7.09
N LEU A 133 -10.81 1.56 -5.85
CA LEU A 133 -9.65 0.99 -5.16
C LEU A 133 -9.02 -0.17 -5.94
N ALA A 134 -9.83 -1.13 -6.40
CA ALA A 134 -9.36 -2.26 -7.19
C ALA A 134 -8.65 -1.81 -8.49
N LYS A 135 -9.21 -0.82 -9.17
CA LYS A 135 -8.61 -0.25 -10.39
C LYS A 135 -7.31 0.50 -10.11
N LEU A 136 -7.23 1.25 -9.01
CA LEU A 136 -5.99 1.93 -8.60
C LEU A 136 -4.86 0.92 -8.34
N PHE A 137 -5.16 -0.21 -7.70
CA PHE A 137 -4.18 -1.29 -7.51
C PHE A 137 -3.73 -1.96 -8.82
N GLN A 138 -4.59 -1.98 -9.84
CA GLN A 138 -4.26 -2.53 -11.17
C GLN A 138 -3.32 -1.63 -12.00
N MET A 139 -3.22 -0.34 -11.68
CA MET A 139 -2.42 0.63 -12.46
C MET A 139 -0.92 0.38 -12.43
N ASN A 140 -0.41 -0.40 -11.46
CA ASN A 140 1.03 -0.72 -11.31
C ASN A 140 1.95 0.53 -11.28
N SER A 141 1.44 1.67 -10.79
CA SER A 141 2.16 2.94 -10.72
C SER A 141 2.79 3.12 -9.34
N ARG A 142 4.12 3.34 -9.28
CA ARG A 142 4.83 3.62 -8.02
C ARG A 142 4.21 4.79 -7.25
N ARG A 143 3.83 5.86 -7.97
CA ARG A 143 3.23 7.05 -7.35
C ARG A 143 1.89 6.74 -6.70
N VAL A 144 1.07 5.92 -7.36
CA VAL A 144 -0.22 5.46 -6.82
C VAL A 144 0.00 4.54 -5.63
N TYR A 145 0.93 3.58 -5.70
CA TYR A 145 1.24 2.70 -4.57
C TYR A 145 1.75 3.45 -3.33
N ARG A 146 2.57 4.50 -3.51
CA ARG A 146 2.99 5.37 -2.39
C ARG A 146 1.79 6.05 -1.73
N ALA A 147 0.85 6.55 -2.54
CA ALA A 147 -0.38 7.16 -2.03
C ALA A 147 -1.28 6.15 -1.30
N LEU A 148 -1.46 4.94 -1.88
CA LEU A 148 -2.25 3.87 -1.25
C LEU A 148 -1.61 3.38 0.07
N ALA A 149 -0.28 3.27 0.14
CA ALA A 149 0.43 2.85 1.34
C ALA A 149 0.28 3.84 2.51
N THR A 150 0.24 5.15 2.21
CA THR A 150 0.04 6.20 3.22
C THR A 150 -1.42 6.40 3.63
N ASN A 151 -2.38 5.86 2.86
CA ASN A 151 -3.80 6.04 3.14
C ASN A 151 -4.28 5.08 4.24
N MET A 152 -4.46 5.61 5.45
CA MET A 152 -4.89 4.85 6.63
C MET A 152 -6.36 4.38 6.58
N ALA A 153 -7.18 4.93 5.67
CA ALA A 153 -8.55 4.47 5.47
C ALA A 153 -8.62 3.12 4.71
N ILE A 154 -7.53 2.75 4.03
CA ILE A 154 -7.44 1.48 3.29
C ILE A 154 -6.82 0.43 4.21
N VAL A 155 -7.59 -0.58 4.59
CA VAL A 155 -7.07 -1.70 5.37
C VAL A 155 -6.41 -2.71 4.43
N PRO A 156 -5.07 -2.97 4.57
CA PRO A 156 -4.36 -3.88 3.69
C PRO A 156 -4.74 -5.33 4.01
N ARG A 157 -5.57 -5.92 3.17
CA ARG A 157 -6.02 -7.32 3.29
C ARG A 157 -6.04 -8.04 1.96
N GLY A 158 -5.87 -9.36 1.97
CA GLY A 158 -5.97 -10.19 0.78
C GLY A 158 -5.08 -9.72 -0.38
N PRO A 159 -5.62 -9.52 -1.59
CA PRO A 159 -4.84 -9.10 -2.76
C PRO A 159 -4.13 -7.75 -2.59
N TYR A 160 -4.72 -6.82 -1.84
CA TYR A 160 -4.17 -5.49 -1.59
C TYR A 160 -2.94 -5.54 -0.69
N LEU A 161 -2.97 -6.39 0.35
CA LEU A 161 -1.82 -6.67 1.19
C LEU A 161 -0.64 -7.18 0.36
N SER A 162 -0.90 -8.19 -0.48
CA SER A 162 0.12 -8.78 -1.34
C SER A 162 0.67 -7.81 -2.38
N ALA A 163 -0.17 -6.91 -2.90
CA ALA A 163 0.25 -5.89 -3.86
C ALA A 163 1.13 -4.82 -3.20
N LEU A 164 0.75 -4.34 -2.02
CA LEU A 164 1.54 -3.38 -1.25
C LEU A 164 2.87 -3.96 -0.81
N ALA A 165 2.89 -5.19 -0.27
CA ALA A 165 4.13 -5.85 0.15
C ALA A 165 5.09 -6.08 -1.02
N ARG A 166 4.61 -6.47 -2.21
CA ARG A 166 5.43 -6.54 -3.42
C ARG A 166 5.97 -5.18 -3.85
N SER A 167 5.14 -4.14 -3.79
CA SER A 167 5.57 -2.78 -4.13
C SER A 167 6.65 -2.28 -3.17
N ALA A 168 6.58 -2.64 -1.89
CA ALA A 168 7.58 -2.29 -0.88
C ALA A 168 8.98 -2.85 -1.18
N GLN A 169 9.06 -4.01 -1.85
CA GLN A 169 10.34 -4.61 -2.27
C GLN A 169 11.04 -3.80 -3.37
N MET A 170 10.29 -2.98 -4.12
CA MET A 170 10.77 -2.23 -5.26
C MET A 170 10.84 -0.72 -4.99
N ASP A 171 10.28 -0.26 -3.86
CA ASP A 171 10.17 1.15 -3.53
C ASP A 171 10.23 1.37 -2.01
N TYR A 172 11.37 1.89 -1.54
CA TYR A 172 11.62 2.13 -0.11
C TYR A 172 10.61 3.10 0.53
N GLN A 173 10.03 4.04 -0.23
CA GLN A 173 9.00 4.95 0.31
C GLN A 173 7.71 4.21 0.62
N VAL A 174 7.36 3.19 -0.17
CA VAL A 174 6.23 2.30 0.13
C VAL A 174 6.56 1.48 1.39
N ALA A 175 7.79 0.92 1.48
CA ALA A 175 8.21 0.15 2.64
C ALA A 175 8.14 0.99 3.94
N TRP A 176 8.65 2.20 3.94
CA TRP A 176 8.58 3.12 5.09
C TRP A 176 7.15 3.48 5.48
N SER A 177 6.29 3.76 4.48
CA SER A 177 4.89 4.07 4.75
C SER A 177 4.16 2.88 5.38
N LEU A 178 4.45 1.65 4.95
CA LEU A 178 3.85 0.44 5.50
C LEU A 178 4.41 0.11 6.90
N ALA A 179 5.70 0.33 7.14
CA ALA A 179 6.32 0.13 8.45
C ALA A 179 5.79 1.10 9.53
N ALA A 180 5.25 2.26 9.11
CA ALA A 180 4.61 3.23 9.99
C ALA A 180 3.16 2.86 10.37
N ARG A 181 2.59 1.80 9.77
CA ARG A 181 1.20 1.38 9.99
C ARG A 181 1.10 0.29 11.05
N ASP A 182 0.18 0.46 11.99
CA ASP A 182 -0.10 -0.56 13.02
C ASP A 182 -0.93 -1.73 12.49
N ASP A 183 -1.66 -1.52 11.37
CA ASP A 183 -2.51 -2.54 10.74
C ASP A 183 -1.80 -3.37 9.66
N PHE A 184 -0.49 -3.19 9.50
CA PHE A 184 0.32 -3.91 8.52
C PHE A 184 1.29 -4.88 9.21
N ASP A 185 1.35 -6.11 8.70
CA ASP A 185 2.29 -7.12 9.18
C ASP A 185 3.72 -6.79 8.70
N CYS A 186 4.53 -6.21 9.58
CA CYS A 186 5.89 -5.80 9.29
C CYS A 186 6.80 -6.95 8.84
N ALA A 187 6.49 -8.20 9.16
CA ALA A 187 7.27 -9.33 8.66
C ALA A 187 7.27 -9.43 7.12
N LEU A 188 6.24 -8.93 6.45
CA LEU A 188 6.17 -8.87 4.98
C LEU A 188 7.17 -7.88 4.36
N LEU A 189 7.80 -7.01 5.17
CA LEU A 189 8.83 -6.09 4.74
C LEU A 189 10.24 -6.69 4.78
N ALA A 190 10.40 -7.96 5.20
CA ALA A 190 11.70 -8.62 5.26
C ALA A 190 12.54 -8.53 3.97
N PRO A 191 11.97 -8.64 2.75
CA PRO A 191 12.75 -8.45 1.53
C PRO A 191 13.28 -7.02 1.33
N ALA A 192 12.59 -6.01 1.92
CA ALA A 192 13.00 -4.60 1.89
C ALA A 192 13.80 -4.18 3.15
N PHE A 193 14.21 -5.13 3.99
CA PHE A 193 14.83 -4.89 5.30
C PHE A 193 15.99 -3.89 5.25
N PHE A 194 16.85 -4.00 4.25
CA PHE A 194 18.05 -3.16 4.12
C PHE A 194 17.75 -1.71 3.72
N ASP A 195 16.56 -1.45 3.18
CA ASP A 195 16.09 -0.11 2.82
C ASP A 195 15.33 0.58 3.97
N LEU A 196 15.03 -0.16 5.05
CA LEU A 196 14.36 0.37 6.23
C LEU A 196 15.33 1.10 7.16
N ASN A 197 14.78 2.07 7.89
CA ASN A 197 15.50 2.70 9.01
C ASN A 197 15.64 1.72 10.20
N GLU A 198 16.48 2.08 11.18
CA GLU A 198 16.76 1.25 12.34
C GLU A 198 15.51 0.84 13.14
N SER A 199 14.62 1.78 13.42
CA SER A 199 13.37 1.52 14.15
C SER A 199 12.47 0.52 13.42
N ASP A 200 12.35 0.67 12.11
CA ASP A 200 11.48 -0.20 11.31
C ASP A 200 12.10 -1.59 11.10
N ARG A 201 13.45 -1.71 11.04
CA ARG A 201 14.15 -3.00 11.08
C ARG A 201 13.84 -3.76 12.37
N ILE A 202 13.83 -3.08 13.51
CA ILE A 202 13.47 -3.67 14.80
C ILE A 202 12.03 -4.18 14.79
N LYS A 203 11.08 -3.44 14.19
CA LYS A 203 9.70 -3.92 14.03
C LYS A 203 9.62 -5.20 13.18
N VAL A 204 10.37 -5.29 12.09
CA VAL A 204 10.45 -6.51 11.28
C VAL A 204 10.97 -7.68 12.10
N ILE A 205 12.07 -7.51 12.85
CA ILE A 205 12.65 -8.55 13.69
C ILE A 205 11.62 -9.04 14.73
N LYS A 206 10.94 -8.12 15.43
CA LYS A 206 9.90 -8.46 16.41
C LYS A 206 8.75 -9.23 15.78
N ALA A 207 8.26 -8.78 14.61
CA ALA A 207 7.19 -9.45 13.88
C ALA A 207 7.57 -10.89 13.49
N PHE A 208 8.85 -11.17 13.19
CA PHE A 208 9.34 -12.53 12.98
C PHE A 208 9.43 -13.32 14.27
N GLY A 209 9.80 -12.70 15.39
CA GLY A 209 9.85 -13.33 16.70
C GLY A 209 8.46 -13.84 17.16
N GLU A 210 7.40 -13.12 16.83
CA GLU A 210 6.02 -13.46 17.19
C GLU A 210 5.40 -14.53 16.26
N ARG A 211 5.93 -14.71 15.06
CA ARG A 211 5.43 -15.71 14.12
C ARG A 211 5.83 -17.12 14.50
N ARG A 212 4.89 -18.07 14.35
CA ARG A 212 5.23 -19.48 14.30
C ARG A 212 6.03 -19.76 13.04
N THR A 213 7.27 -20.19 13.21
CA THR A 213 8.11 -20.66 12.10
C THR A 213 7.52 -21.94 11.51
N PRO A 214 7.36 -22.03 10.16
CA PRO A 214 6.94 -23.27 9.53
C PRO A 214 7.96 -24.39 9.78
N GLU A 215 7.52 -25.56 10.19
CA GLU A 215 8.40 -26.69 10.56
C GLU A 215 9.24 -27.27 9.39
N ALA A 216 8.86 -27.02 8.14
CA ALA A 216 9.38 -27.80 7.01
C ALA A 216 10.58 -27.22 6.21
N PRO A 217 10.74 -25.91 5.95
CA PRO A 217 11.82 -25.45 5.05
C PRO A 217 13.15 -25.12 5.73
N ILE A 218 13.18 -24.90 7.03
CA ILE A 218 14.32 -24.30 7.73
C ILE A 218 15.44 -25.32 8.00
N LYS A 219 15.09 -26.58 8.26
CA LYS A 219 16.07 -27.60 8.64
C LYS A 219 17.13 -27.90 7.57
N LYS A 220 16.79 -27.80 6.28
CA LYS A 220 17.74 -28.14 5.21
C LYS A 220 18.82 -27.08 4.96
N THR A 221 18.59 -25.82 5.32
CA THR A 221 19.51 -24.73 4.99
C THR A 221 20.50 -24.43 6.14
N ILE A 222 20.12 -24.71 7.40
CA ILE A 222 20.97 -24.49 8.58
C ILE A 222 21.91 -25.68 8.81
N GLU A 223 21.51 -26.91 8.44
CA GLU A 223 22.32 -28.11 8.61
C GLU A 223 23.65 -28.12 7.82
N GLN A 224 23.81 -27.22 6.85
CA GLN A 224 25.02 -27.13 6.02
C GLN A 224 26.12 -26.23 6.61
N ILE A 225 25.85 -25.46 7.68
CA ILE A 225 26.80 -24.50 8.23
C ILE A 225 27.01 -24.80 9.74
N THR A 226 27.77 -25.85 10.05
CA THR A 226 28.24 -26.13 11.41
C THR A 226 29.47 -25.28 11.73
N VAL A 227 29.31 -23.98 11.87
CA VAL A 227 30.30 -23.14 12.53
C VAL A 227 29.92 -23.09 14.01
N ALA A 228 30.84 -23.46 14.90
CA ALA A 228 30.59 -23.31 16.32
C ALA A 228 30.33 -21.83 16.64
N THR A 229 29.22 -21.56 17.32
CA THR A 229 28.77 -20.19 17.64
C THR A 229 29.87 -19.38 18.33
N ASP A 230 30.62 -20.00 19.24
CA ASP A 230 31.75 -19.40 19.95
C ASP A 230 32.90 -19.00 19.03
N GLU A 231 33.16 -19.76 17.98
CA GLU A 231 34.22 -19.44 17.02
C GLU A 231 33.79 -18.28 16.15
N LEU A 232 32.54 -18.27 15.71
CA LEU A 232 31.96 -17.18 14.92
C LEU A 232 31.97 -15.85 15.69
N THR A 233 31.47 -15.85 16.91
CA THR A 233 31.39 -14.63 17.73
C THR A 233 32.79 -14.10 18.07
N ARG A 234 33.76 -14.97 18.38
CA ARG A 234 35.16 -14.56 18.58
C ARG A 234 35.81 -13.99 17.32
N ALA A 235 35.58 -14.63 16.18
CA ALA A 235 36.12 -14.15 14.90
C ALA A 235 35.54 -12.77 14.54
N LEU A 236 34.22 -12.60 14.62
CA LEU A 236 33.56 -11.33 14.33
C LEU A 236 34.01 -10.22 15.28
N MET A 237 34.10 -10.52 16.60
CA MET A 237 34.56 -9.57 17.60
C MET A 237 35.98 -9.06 17.27
N LYS A 238 36.90 -9.97 16.95
CA LYS A 238 38.27 -9.62 16.57
C LYS A 238 38.31 -8.76 15.31
N LEU A 239 37.57 -9.15 14.24
CA LEU A 239 37.57 -8.45 12.98
C LEU A 239 36.96 -7.03 13.10
N PHE A 240 35.88 -6.87 13.90
CA PHE A 240 35.31 -5.56 14.18
C PHE A 240 36.23 -4.68 15.04
N ALA A 241 36.87 -5.26 16.07
CA ALA A 241 37.82 -4.53 16.91
C ALA A 241 39.01 -4.02 16.09
N GLU A 242 39.49 -4.80 15.11
CA GLU A 242 40.58 -4.45 14.20
C GLU A 242 40.10 -3.61 13.00
N ASN A 243 38.79 -3.24 12.93
CA ASN A 243 38.15 -2.50 11.81
C ASN A 243 38.34 -3.17 10.43
N ARG A 244 38.41 -4.49 10.37
CA ARG A 244 38.63 -5.28 9.15
C ARG A 244 37.30 -5.61 8.46
N ARG A 245 36.57 -4.60 8.02
CA ARG A 245 35.24 -4.73 7.41
C ARG A 245 35.22 -5.63 6.15
N PRO A 246 36.22 -5.61 5.25
CA PRO A 246 36.24 -6.53 4.10
C PRO A 246 36.29 -8.00 4.50
N GLU A 247 37.01 -8.33 5.56
CA GLU A 247 37.09 -9.71 6.07
C GLU A 247 35.79 -10.13 6.76
N VAL A 248 35.13 -9.22 7.46
CA VAL A 248 33.77 -9.45 7.98
C VAL A 248 32.82 -9.78 6.82
N THR A 249 32.86 -9.00 5.73
CA THR A 249 32.03 -9.25 4.54
C THR A 249 32.25 -10.65 3.98
N ARG A 250 33.52 -11.06 3.80
CA ARG A 250 33.86 -12.41 3.32
C ARG A 250 33.38 -13.51 4.25
N LEU A 251 33.60 -13.35 5.55
CA LEU A 251 33.14 -14.31 6.55
C LEU A 251 31.61 -14.44 6.52
N LEU A 252 30.89 -13.32 6.52
CA LEU A 252 29.43 -13.32 6.45
C LEU A 252 28.93 -13.99 5.16
N HIS A 253 29.54 -13.70 4.01
CA HIS A 253 29.21 -14.36 2.75
C HIS A 253 29.34 -15.88 2.83
N GLN A 254 30.46 -16.36 3.39
CA GLN A 254 30.73 -17.78 3.52
C GLN A 254 29.74 -18.51 4.43
N ILE A 255 29.34 -17.91 5.56
CA ILE A 255 28.51 -18.58 6.55
C ILE A 255 27.00 -18.41 6.28
N THR A 256 26.58 -17.29 5.66
CA THR A 256 25.15 -17.01 5.47
C THR A 256 24.64 -17.38 4.08
N GLY A 257 25.53 -17.48 3.08
CA GLY A 257 25.15 -17.65 1.68
C GLY A 257 24.48 -16.42 1.07
N LEU A 258 24.50 -15.25 1.75
CA LEU A 258 24.05 -13.98 1.20
C LEU A 258 25.07 -13.46 0.17
N ASP A 259 24.61 -12.66 -0.79
CA ASP A 259 25.52 -12.02 -1.75
C ASP A 259 26.50 -11.04 -1.05
N GLU A 260 27.64 -10.78 -1.71
CA GLU A 260 28.70 -9.93 -1.14
C GLU A 260 28.23 -8.49 -0.89
N VAL A 261 27.31 -7.97 -1.73
CA VAL A 261 26.78 -6.60 -1.56
C VAL A 261 26.01 -6.48 -0.26
N ARG A 262 25.11 -7.43 0.02
CA ARG A 262 24.35 -7.47 1.28
C ARG A 262 25.27 -7.72 2.47
N CYS A 263 26.23 -8.63 2.36
CA CYS A 263 27.22 -8.83 3.41
C CYS A 263 28.05 -7.57 3.69
N GLY A 264 28.40 -6.83 2.66
CA GLY A 264 29.03 -5.52 2.78
C GLY A 264 28.16 -4.49 3.48
N GLN A 265 26.87 -4.43 3.14
CA GLN A 265 25.89 -3.57 3.84
C GLN A 265 25.82 -3.94 5.33
N ILE A 266 25.76 -5.22 5.66
CA ILE A 266 25.74 -5.69 7.06
C ILE A 266 27.03 -5.33 7.80
N ALA A 267 28.20 -5.54 7.18
CA ALA A 267 29.48 -5.23 7.79
C ALA A 267 29.68 -3.72 8.08
N HIS A 268 28.99 -2.84 7.33
CA HIS A 268 29.03 -1.39 7.50
C HIS A 268 27.77 -0.83 8.20
N ASP A 269 26.81 -1.69 8.54
CA ASP A 269 25.56 -1.26 9.18
C ASP A 269 25.82 -0.84 10.63
N VAL A 270 25.80 0.46 10.87
CA VAL A 270 25.96 1.05 12.19
C VAL A 270 24.76 0.79 13.11
N SER A 271 23.59 0.39 12.60
CA SER A 271 22.44 0.03 13.43
C SER A 271 22.64 -1.30 14.17
N GLY A 272 23.41 -2.19 13.60
CA GLY A 272 23.63 -3.55 14.11
C GLY A 272 22.43 -4.49 13.95
N ALA A 273 21.31 -4.02 13.39
CA ALA A 273 20.08 -4.81 13.31
C ALA A 273 20.23 -6.08 12.45
N ALA A 274 20.87 -5.96 11.28
CA ALA A 274 21.11 -7.12 10.43
C ALA A 274 22.12 -8.11 11.05
N LEU A 275 23.14 -7.57 11.73
CA LEU A 275 24.12 -8.40 12.46
C LEU A 275 23.47 -9.13 13.64
N PHE A 276 22.55 -8.48 14.37
CA PHE A 276 21.74 -9.15 15.40
C PHE A 276 21.00 -10.37 14.85
N VAL A 277 20.34 -10.23 13.68
CA VAL A 277 19.63 -11.35 13.06
C VAL A 277 20.55 -12.52 12.79
N ILE A 278 21.75 -12.28 12.23
CA ILE A 278 22.73 -13.32 11.94
C ILE A 278 23.20 -13.97 13.24
N LEU A 279 23.66 -13.20 14.22
CA LEU A 279 24.13 -13.72 15.49
C LEU A 279 23.08 -14.61 16.18
N ARG A 280 21.82 -14.14 16.17
CA ARG A 280 20.73 -14.90 16.78
C ARG A 280 20.35 -16.15 15.98
N ALA A 281 20.39 -16.09 14.65
CA ALA A 281 20.15 -17.24 13.78
C ALA A 281 21.18 -18.36 14.01
N PHE A 282 22.44 -18.01 14.30
CA PHE A 282 23.50 -18.93 14.65
C PHE A 282 23.51 -19.33 16.14
N GLY A 283 22.52 -18.94 16.93
CA GLY A 283 22.31 -19.37 18.30
C GLY A 283 23.13 -18.60 19.33
N ALA A 284 23.70 -17.42 18.99
CA ALA A 284 24.45 -16.63 19.95
C ALA A 284 23.58 -16.26 21.17
N THR A 285 24.20 -16.36 22.35
CA THR A 285 23.60 -15.88 23.59
C THR A 285 23.57 -14.34 23.63
N ALA A 286 22.75 -13.76 24.49
CA ALA A 286 22.69 -12.31 24.66
C ALA A 286 24.06 -11.71 24.97
N TYR A 287 24.82 -12.37 25.83
CA TYR A 287 26.16 -11.91 26.22
C TYR A 287 27.15 -11.90 25.05
N GLU A 288 27.21 -12.98 24.28
CA GLU A 288 28.09 -13.09 23.12
C GLU A 288 27.70 -12.14 22.00
N GLY A 289 26.40 -12.11 21.67
CA GLY A 289 25.87 -11.25 20.62
C GLY A 289 26.07 -9.76 20.92
N LEU A 290 25.78 -9.31 22.15
CA LEU A 290 26.00 -7.93 22.55
C LEU A 290 27.45 -7.50 22.49
N LYS A 291 28.40 -8.37 22.86
CA LYS A 291 29.84 -8.06 22.71
C LYS A 291 30.19 -7.76 21.26
N VAL A 292 29.73 -8.59 20.33
CA VAL A 292 29.99 -8.37 18.91
C VAL A 292 29.33 -7.05 18.44
N LEU A 293 28.05 -6.83 18.81
CA LEU A 293 27.31 -5.62 18.45
C LEU A 293 27.97 -4.35 18.97
N ILE A 294 28.46 -4.33 20.21
CA ILE A 294 29.21 -3.19 20.76
C ILE A 294 30.42 -2.85 19.88
N HIS A 295 31.22 -3.83 19.49
CA HIS A 295 32.38 -3.59 18.62
C HIS A 295 31.98 -3.18 17.19
N ALA A 296 30.87 -3.71 16.68
CA ALA A 296 30.37 -3.36 15.35
C ALA A 296 29.82 -1.93 15.27
N THR A 297 29.21 -1.45 16.37
CA THR A 297 28.53 -0.14 16.45
C THR A 297 29.30 0.92 17.23
N SER A 298 30.53 0.64 17.70
CA SER A 298 31.32 1.45 18.66
C SER A 298 31.72 2.86 18.21
N HIS A 299 31.24 3.31 17.06
CA HIS A 299 31.57 4.65 16.53
C HIS A 299 30.49 5.71 16.87
N ASP A 300 29.50 5.37 17.66
CA ASP A 300 28.37 6.24 17.95
C ASP A 300 28.03 6.19 19.46
N ASP A 301 28.29 7.27 20.17
CA ASP A 301 28.14 7.36 21.63
C ASP A 301 26.67 7.24 22.10
N ASP A 302 25.68 7.34 21.20
CA ASP A 302 24.25 7.43 21.55
C ASP A 302 23.48 6.10 21.37
N LYS A 303 24.18 4.95 21.27
CA LYS A 303 23.55 3.64 20.95
C LYS A 303 23.11 2.80 22.14
N SER A 304 23.22 3.30 23.35
CA SER A 304 22.77 2.58 24.55
C SER A 304 21.30 2.11 24.49
N PRO A 305 20.34 2.89 23.96
CA PRO A 305 18.95 2.46 23.89
C PRO A 305 18.75 1.26 22.94
N VAL A 306 19.42 1.27 21.79
CA VAL A 306 19.29 0.21 20.77
C VAL A 306 19.91 -1.10 21.25
N LEU A 307 21.10 -1.04 21.85
CA LEU A 307 21.74 -2.21 22.45
C LEU A 307 20.91 -2.81 23.59
N THR A 308 20.24 -1.96 24.38
CA THR A 308 19.30 -2.40 25.43
C THR A 308 18.11 -3.13 24.82
N GLU A 309 17.60 -2.65 23.68
CA GLU A 309 16.50 -3.31 22.98
C GLU A 309 16.94 -4.65 22.39
N PHE A 310 18.13 -4.74 21.80
CA PHE A 310 18.67 -6.02 21.34
C PHE A 310 18.87 -7.01 22.49
N ALA A 311 19.33 -6.55 23.66
CA ALA A 311 19.44 -7.41 24.83
C ALA A 311 18.09 -8.08 25.19
N ARG A 312 17.00 -7.31 25.20
CA ARG A 312 15.66 -7.84 25.45
C ARG A 312 15.21 -8.80 24.34
N MET A 313 15.55 -8.48 23.09
CA MET A 313 15.15 -9.29 21.95
C MET A 313 15.89 -10.64 21.91
N PHE A 314 17.12 -10.78 22.44
CA PHE A 314 17.76 -12.06 22.57
C PHE A 314 16.96 -13.07 23.41
N ASP A 315 16.19 -12.59 24.39
CA ASP A 315 15.35 -13.44 25.24
C ASP A 315 14.01 -13.82 24.58
N THR A 316 13.48 -12.95 23.72
CA THR A 316 12.14 -13.09 23.13
C THR A 316 12.12 -13.71 21.73
N VAL A 317 13.19 -13.51 20.96
CA VAL A 317 13.28 -13.94 19.57
C VAL A 317 14.07 -15.26 19.48
N THR A 318 13.52 -16.25 18.77
CA THR A 318 14.16 -17.57 18.64
C THR A 318 15.20 -17.59 17.51
N PRO A 319 16.23 -18.48 17.60
CA PRO A 319 17.18 -18.70 16.50
C PRO A 319 16.48 -19.07 15.18
N ASP A 320 15.46 -19.94 15.25
CA ASP A 320 14.71 -20.40 14.08
C ASP A 320 13.97 -19.25 13.38
N SER A 321 13.38 -18.31 14.13
CA SER A 321 12.73 -17.13 13.55
C SER A 321 13.71 -16.25 12.79
N MET A 322 14.93 -16.08 13.32
CA MET A 322 15.98 -15.28 12.67
C MET A 322 16.60 -15.99 11.47
N ALA A 323 16.76 -17.30 11.54
CA ALA A 323 17.16 -18.10 10.38
C ALA A 323 16.11 -18.02 9.27
N PHE A 324 14.83 -17.98 9.64
CA PHE A 324 13.73 -17.79 8.70
C PHE A 324 13.74 -16.39 8.07
N LEU A 325 13.97 -15.34 8.85
CA LEU A 325 14.16 -13.98 8.33
C LEU A 325 15.35 -13.94 7.35
N MET A 326 16.49 -14.53 7.72
CA MET A 326 17.67 -14.59 6.86
C MET A 326 17.41 -15.37 5.55
N SER A 327 16.62 -16.44 5.58
CA SER A 327 16.23 -17.18 4.36
C SER A 327 15.38 -16.31 3.40
N SER A 328 14.58 -15.40 3.94
CA SER A 328 13.84 -14.43 3.11
C SER A 328 14.77 -13.44 2.39
N TRP A 329 15.90 -13.08 3.03
CA TRP A 329 16.91 -12.23 2.39
C TRP A 329 17.64 -12.91 1.23
N ARG A 330 17.81 -14.23 1.29
CA ARG A 330 18.36 -15.04 0.19
C ARG A 330 17.35 -15.26 -0.95
N GLY A 331 16.06 -14.97 -0.71
CA GLY A 331 14.99 -15.29 -1.64
C GLY A 331 14.53 -16.76 -1.62
N ASP A 332 14.98 -17.54 -0.62
CA ASP A 332 14.61 -18.96 -0.47
C ASP A 332 13.13 -19.13 -0.10
N VAL A 333 12.51 -18.10 0.47
CA VAL A 333 11.14 -18.13 0.99
C VAL A 333 10.32 -16.97 0.44
N ASN A 334 9.14 -17.29 -0.10
CA ASN A 334 8.14 -16.29 -0.47
C ASN A 334 7.14 -16.10 0.68
N LEU A 335 7.35 -15.05 1.48
CA LEU A 335 6.51 -14.74 2.64
C LEU A 335 5.03 -14.53 2.28
N LEU A 336 4.74 -14.04 1.07
CA LEU A 336 3.36 -13.82 0.61
C LEU A 336 2.60 -15.12 0.35
N GLU A 337 3.28 -16.20 0.06
CA GLU A 337 2.65 -17.52 -0.09
C GLU A 337 2.27 -18.11 1.26
N LEU A 338 3.05 -17.80 2.31
CA LEU A 338 2.80 -18.26 3.67
C LEU A 338 1.65 -17.49 4.36
N THR A 339 1.27 -16.31 3.85
CA THR A 339 0.13 -15.55 4.37
C THR A 339 -1.21 -15.97 3.74
N LYS A 340 -1.19 -16.82 2.73
CA LYS A 340 -2.43 -17.41 2.23
C LYS A 340 -3.03 -18.26 3.35
N PRO A 341 -4.32 -18.05 3.73
CA PRO A 341 -4.95 -18.91 4.69
C PRO A 341 -4.81 -20.35 4.16
N GLU A 342 -4.16 -21.23 4.95
CA GLU A 342 -4.24 -22.66 4.67
C GLU A 342 -5.72 -23.00 4.60
N TYR A 343 -6.21 -23.31 3.41
CA TYR A 343 -7.49 -23.95 3.27
C TYR A 343 -7.34 -25.33 3.91
N LYS A 344 -7.56 -25.42 5.22
CA LYS A 344 -7.82 -26.70 5.88
C LYS A 344 -9.24 -27.06 5.46
N PRO A 345 -9.43 -28.02 4.54
CA PRO A 345 -10.77 -28.54 4.30
C PRO A 345 -11.26 -28.99 5.68
N PHE A 346 -12.44 -28.49 6.07
CA PHE A 346 -13.04 -28.82 7.35
C PHE A 346 -12.92 -30.33 7.57
N ALA A 347 -12.16 -30.72 8.58
CA ALA A 347 -11.96 -32.11 8.99
C ALA A 347 -13.18 -32.71 9.72
N ASP A 348 -14.36 -32.14 9.51
CA ASP A 348 -15.61 -32.81 9.80
C ASP A 348 -15.79 -33.86 8.73
N GLY A 349 -15.59 -35.13 9.08
CA GLY A 349 -15.61 -36.34 8.26
C GLY A 349 -16.83 -36.58 7.35
N ARG A 350 -17.47 -35.53 6.89
CA ARG A 350 -18.53 -35.52 5.88
C ARG A 350 -17.91 -35.09 4.55
N ARG A 351 -17.51 -36.08 3.77
CA ARG A 351 -17.07 -35.89 2.38
C ARG A 351 -18.10 -35.08 1.59
N PRO A 352 -17.69 -34.03 0.82
CA PRO A 352 -18.61 -33.29 -0.05
C PRO A 352 -19.37 -34.19 -1.05
N ALA A 353 -18.82 -35.36 -1.37
CA ALA A 353 -19.43 -36.36 -2.26
C ALA A 353 -20.76 -36.96 -1.70
N GLU A 354 -20.94 -37.05 -0.39
CA GLU A 354 -22.20 -37.56 0.17
C GLU A 354 -23.39 -36.60 0.06
N ARG A 355 -23.12 -35.30 -0.21
CA ARG A 355 -24.18 -34.30 -0.42
C ARG A 355 -24.78 -34.33 -1.81
N THR A 356 -24.03 -34.84 -2.81
CA THR A 356 -24.50 -34.94 -4.20
C THR A 356 -25.36 -36.18 -4.42
N GLU A 357 -25.16 -37.24 -3.63
CA GLU A 357 -25.95 -38.46 -3.73
C GLU A 357 -27.33 -38.36 -3.07
N ARG A 358 -27.62 -37.33 -2.25
CA ARG A 358 -28.85 -37.15 -1.53
C ARG A 358 -29.90 -36.24 -2.18
N ASN A 359 -29.71 -35.83 -3.41
CA ASN A 359 -30.70 -35.05 -4.14
C ASN A 359 -31.24 -35.85 -5.34
N PRO A 360 -32.22 -36.80 -5.10
CA PRO A 360 -32.75 -37.66 -6.15
C PRO A 360 -33.38 -36.87 -7.30
N VAL A 361 -33.92 -35.69 -7.01
CA VAL A 361 -34.53 -34.79 -8.00
C VAL A 361 -33.48 -34.25 -9.02
N LEU A 362 -32.25 -33.95 -8.59
CA LEU A 362 -31.20 -33.47 -9.48
C LEU A 362 -30.69 -34.60 -10.38
N ASN A 363 -30.53 -35.81 -9.86
CA ASN A 363 -30.10 -36.95 -10.61
C ASN A 363 -31.17 -37.41 -11.63
N GLU A 364 -32.45 -37.30 -11.27
CA GLU A 364 -33.57 -37.58 -12.16
C GLU A 364 -33.70 -36.54 -13.29
N ALA A 365 -33.44 -35.24 -13.00
CA ALA A 365 -33.40 -34.18 -13.98
C ALA A 365 -32.21 -34.34 -14.98
N LEU A 366 -31.03 -34.71 -14.49
CA LEU A 366 -29.86 -34.98 -15.33
C LEU A 366 -30.05 -36.22 -16.22
N ALA A 367 -30.69 -37.28 -15.69
CA ALA A 367 -31.04 -38.47 -16.46
C ALA A 367 -32.13 -38.21 -17.52
N ALA A 368 -33.07 -37.29 -17.23
CA ALA A 368 -34.07 -36.85 -18.20
C ALA A 368 -33.45 -36.04 -19.36
N LEU A 369 -32.49 -35.13 -19.05
CA LEU A 369 -31.77 -34.31 -20.03
C LEU A 369 -30.89 -35.20 -20.96
N SER A 370 -30.24 -36.24 -20.42
CA SER A 370 -29.44 -37.15 -21.22
C SER A 370 -30.28 -37.99 -22.21
N ARG A 371 -31.54 -38.34 -21.85
CA ARG A 371 -32.47 -39.05 -22.74
C ARG A 371 -33.03 -38.17 -23.86
N ILE A 372 -33.10 -36.86 -23.66
CA ILE A 372 -33.56 -35.91 -24.68
C ILE A 372 -32.44 -35.67 -25.74
N GLY A 373 -31.17 -35.66 -25.30
CA GLY A 373 -30.02 -35.49 -26.19
C GLY A 373 -29.82 -36.62 -27.19
N THR A 374 -30.15 -37.87 -26.83
CA THR A 374 -29.99 -39.05 -27.68
C THR A 374 -31.12 -39.27 -28.68
N ARG A 375 -32.27 -38.57 -28.56
CA ARG A 375 -33.40 -38.64 -29.52
C ARG A 375 -33.32 -37.66 -30.70
N ARG A 376 -32.28 -36.76 -30.75
CA ARG A 376 -32.05 -35.79 -31.83
C ARG A 376 -30.91 -36.16 -32.78
N ALA A 377 -30.32 -37.36 -32.62
CA ALA A 377 -29.21 -37.83 -33.44
C ALA A 377 -29.58 -39.20 -34.11
N GLY A 378 -30.84 -39.36 -34.48
CA GLY A 378 -31.31 -40.48 -35.26
C GLY A 378 -32.27 -40.00 -36.34
#